data_54335de75bd833b8ac0a0a8c01d39366
#
_entry.id   54335de75bd833b8ac0a0a8c01d39366
#
_cell.length_a   1.000
_cell.length_b   1.000
_cell.length_c   1.000
_cell.angle_alpha   90.00
_cell.angle_beta   90.00
_cell.angle_gamma   90.00
#
_symmetry.space_group_name_H-M   'P 1'
#
loop_
_entity.id
_entity.type
_entity.pdbx_description
1 polymer ?
#
loop_
_entity_poly.entity_id
_entity_poly.type
_entity_poly.pdbx_seq_one_letter_code
_entity_poly.pdbx_strand_id
1 'polypeptide(L)'
;MYIDNVTSAMSDERVRNTDAMVKLGRSLGWTVLHVPRATESGLPFLKEMYFEAWKRFPNCTFYAYCNGDILFDRGLMASLDAVAQVSFIYYRATLR
;
A
#
# COMPACT_ATOMS: atom_id res chain seq x y z
N MET A 1 0.59 -4.82 -2.73
CA MET A 1 0.94 -3.60 -3.50
C MET A 1 2.30 -3.08 -3.04
N TYR A 2 3.17 -2.77 -3.95
CA TYR A 2 4.47 -2.16 -3.70
C TYR A 2 4.50 -0.77 -4.32
N ILE A 3 5.02 0.21 -3.60
CA ILE A 3 5.14 1.57 -4.09
C ILE A 3 6.58 1.80 -4.55
N ASP A 4 6.74 2.08 -5.83
CA ASP A 4 8.02 2.46 -6.41
C ASP A 4 8.27 3.94 -6.15
N ASN A 5 9.42 4.26 -5.56
CA ASN A 5 9.81 5.64 -5.24
C ASN A 5 11.15 6.05 -5.87
N VAL A 6 11.47 5.48 -7.02
CA VAL A 6 12.69 5.86 -7.75
C VAL A 6 12.64 7.34 -8.10
N THR A 7 13.70 8.07 -7.75
CA THR A 7 13.87 9.48 -8.05
C THR A 7 15.18 9.70 -8.80
N SER A 8 15.32 10.83 -9.48
CA SER A 8 16.54 11.20 -10.19
C SER A 8 17.76 11.38 -9.28
N ALA A 9 17.55 11.51 -7.96
CA ALA A 9 18.63 11.64 -6.98
C ALA A 9 19.19 10.30 -6.51
N MET A 10 18.62 9.17 -6.93
CA MET A 10 19.07 7.85 -6.52
C MET A 10 20.33 7.43 -7.28
N SER A 11 21.23 6.70 -6.59
CA SER A 11 22.41 6.11 -7.22
C SER A 11 22.01 5.00 -8.21
N ASP A 12 22.86 4.71 -9.20
CA ASP A 12 22.62 3.64 -10.17
C ASP A 12 22.40 2.28 -9.51
N GLU A 13 23.13 1.99 -8.43
CA GLU A 13 22.96 0.75 -7.67
C GLU A 13 21.57 0.66 -7.04
N ARG A 14 21.11 1.74 -6.43
CA ARG A 14 19.76 1.77 -5.84
C ARG A 14 18.67 1.63 -6.90
N VAL A 15 18.85 2.26 -8.06
CA VAL A 15 17.91 2.11 -9.19
C VAL A 15 17.85 0.66 -9.64
N ARG A 16 19.00 -0.02 -9.81
CA ARG A 16 19.02 -1.44 -10.20
C ARG A 16 18.37 -2.33 -9.15
N ASN A 17 18.63 -2.09 -7.87
CA ASN A 17 18.00 -2.84 -6.78
C ASN A 17 16.50 -2.63 -6.74
N THR A 18 16.03 -1.41 -6.96
CA THR A 18 14.60 -1.11 -7.05
C THR A 18 13.96 -1.82 -8.24
N ASP A 19 14.61 -1.84 -9.41
CA ASP A 19 14.10 -2.55 -10.59
C ASP A 19 14.00 -4.05 -10.34
N ALA A 20 14.98 -4.65 -9.66
CA ALA A 20 14.92 -6.05 -9.26
C ALA A 20 13.76 -6.35 -8.32
N MET A 21 13.52 -5.47 -7.34
CA MET A 21 12.39 -5.56 -6.40
C MET A 21 11.05 -5.46 -7.13
N VAL A 22 10.92 -4.53 -8.07
CA VAL A 22 9.70 -4.35 -8.87
C VAL A 22 9.41 -5.61 -9.68
N LYS A 23 10.41 -6.17 -10.35
CA LYS A 23 10.26 -7.41 -11.13
C LYS A 23 9.83 -8.58 -10.25
N LEU A 24 10.48 -8.73 -9.09
CA LEU A 24 10.14 -9.78 -8.14
C LEU A 24 8.69 -9.62 -7.64
N GLY A 25 8.32 -8.41 -7.24
CA GLY A 25 6.97 -8.13 -6.77
C GLY A 25 5.92 -8.50 -7.81
N ARG A 26 6.11 -8.06 -9.05
CA ARG A 26 5.18 -8.40 -10.15
C ARG A 26 5.11 -9.90 -10.41
N SER A 27 6.24 -10.59 -10.35
CA SER A 27 6.27 -12.06 -10.55
C SER A 27 5.52 -12.81 -9.45
N LEU A 28 5.42 -12.25 -8.26
CA LEU A 28 4.67 -12.81 -7.12
C LEU A 28 3.20 -12.36 -7.08
N GLY A 29 2.74 -11.64 -8.09
CA GLY A 29 1.35 -11.19 -8.18
C GLY A 29 1.06 -9.86 -7.49
N TRP A 30 2.08 -9.13 -7.06
CA TRP A 30 1.91 -7.79 -6.48
C TRP A 30 1.61 -6.76 -7.57
N THR A 31 0.74 -5.81 -7.27
CA THR A 31 0.57 -4.62 -8.09
C THR A 31 1.59 -3.57 -7.64
N VAL A 32 2.39 -3.08 -8.59
CA VAL A 32 3.39 -2.06 -8.33
C VAL A 32 2.88 -0.73 -8.87
N LEU A 33 2.83 0.28 -8.01
CA LEU A 33 2.39 1.62 -8.37
C LEU A 33 3.52 2.61 -8.14
N HIS A 34 3.65 3.56 -9.06
CA HIS A 34 4.59 4.66 -8.93
C HIS A 34 3.92 5.82 -8.19
N VAL A 35 4.60 6.39 -7.20
CA VAL A 35 4.16 7.59 -6.51
C VAL A 35 4.90 8.78 -7.10
N PRO A 36 4.20 9.73 -7.76
CA PRO A 36 4.87 10.80 -8.51
C PRO A 36 5.50 11.87 -7.62
N ARG A 37 5.09 11.96 -6.36
CA ARG A 37 5.59 12.97 -5.42
C ARG A 37 6.27 12.32 -4.23
N ALA A 38 7.45 12.85 -3.90
CA ALA A 38 8.24 12.40 -2.76
C ALA A 38 8.87 13.60 -2.06
N THR A 39 9.34 13.39 -0.82
CA THR A 39 10.12 14.39 -0.10
C THR A 39 11.50 14.58 -0.75
N GLU A 40 12.25 15.60 -0.33
CA GLU A 40 13.62 15.82 -0.82
C GLU A 40 14.53 14.62 -0.55
N SER A 41 14.28 13.87 0.52
CA SER A 41 15.02 12.64 0.84
C SER A 41 14.57 11.41 0.04
N GLY A 42 13.60 11.55 -0.85
CA GLY A 42 13.08 10.46 -1.69
C GLY A 42 12.00 9.61 -1.04
N LEU A 43 11.46 10.01 0.11
CA LEU A 43 10.38 9.30 0.77
C LEU A 43 9.03 9.70 0.15
N PRO A 44 8.18 8.77 -0.25
CA PRO A 44 6.86 9.10 -0.78
C PRO A 44 5.97 9.68 0.32
N PHE A 45 5.10 10.61 -0.05
CA PHE A 45 4.08 11.13 0.87
C PHE A 45 3.01 10.06 1.12
N LEU A 46 2.70 9.81 2.39
CA LEU A 46 1.72 8.80 2.79
C LEU A 46 0.34 9.08 2.17
N LYS A 47 -0.07 10.34 2.14
CA LYS A 47 -1.33 10.75 1.51
C LYS A 47 -1.39 10.36 0.04
N GLU A 48 -0.29 10.57 -0.69
CA GLU A 48 -0.22 10.21 -2.12
C GLU A 48 -0.26 8.69 -2.31
N MET A 49 0.35 7.94 -1.42
CA MET A 49 0.32 6.47 -1.46
C MET A 49 -1.11 5.96 -1.30
N TYR A 50 -1.87 6.46 -0.33
CA TYR A 50 -3.27 6.10 -0.15
C TYR A 50 -4.13 6.52 -1.34
N PHE A 51 -3.88 7.70 -1.89
CA PHE A 51 -4.63 8.20 -3.04
C PHE A 51 -4.41 7.33 -4.27
N GLU A 52 -3.17 6.94 -4.56
CA GLU A 52 -2.85 6.03 -5.67
C GLU A 52 -3.47 4.65 -5.47
N ALA A 53 -3.43 4.12 -4.25
CA ALA A 53 -4.07 2.84 -3.92
C ALA A 53 -5.58 2.91 -4.13
N TRP A 54 -6.22 3.98 -3.67
CA TRP A 54 -7.65 4.19 -3.85
C TRP A 54 -8.03 4.32 -5.33
N LYS A 55 -7.28 5.08 -6.11
CA LYS A 55 -7.54 5.21 -7.56
C LYS A 55 -7.48 3.86 -8.27
N ARG A 56 -6.54 3.03 -7.91
CA ARG A 56 -6.35 1.72 -8.54
C ARG A 56 -7.35 0.67 -8.07
N PHE A 57 -7.73 0.72 -6.79
CA PHE A 57 -8.62 -0.24 -6.16
C PHE A 57 -9.72 0.49 -5.37
N PRO A 58 -10.70 1.12 -6.06
CA PRO A 58 -11.67 2.00 -5.37
C PRO A 58 -12.69 1.28 -4.50
N ASN A 59 -12.84 -0.03 -4.66
CA ASN A 59 -13.87 -0.81 -3.98
C ASN A 59 -13.34 -1.61 -2.79
N CYS A 60 -12.15 -1.33 -2.31
CA CYS A 60 -11.62 -2.01 -1.12
C CYS A 60 -12.31 -1.51 0.15
N THR A 61 -12.57 -2.42 1.07
CA THR A 61 -13.11 -2.09 2.40
C THR A 61 -12.07 -1.40 3.28
N PHE A 62 -10.81 -1.80 3.15
CA PHE A 62 -9.71 -1.27 3.95
C PHE A 62 -8.52 -0.92 3.07
N TYR A 63 -7.83 0.15 3.49
CA TYR A 63 -6.52 0.51 2.97
C TYR A 63 -5.57 0.62 4.15
N ALA A 64 -4.45 -0.07 4.09
CA ALA A 64 -3.48 -0.07 5.17
C ALA A 64 -2.06 0.14 4.63
N TYR A 65 -1.25 0.83 5.40
CA TYR A 65 0.18 0.94 5.17
C TYR A 65 0.92 0.06 6.15
N CYS A 66 1.92 -0.67 5.66
CA CYS A 66 2.85 -1.40 6.52
C CYS A 66 4.25 -1.34 5.93
N ASN A 67 5.25 -1.48 6.80
CA ASN A 67 6.63 -1.63 6.35
C ASN A 67 6.81 -2.99 5.65
N GLY A 68 7.76 -3.04 4.70
CA GLY A 68 7.99 -4.25 3.90
C GLY A 68 8.58 -5.44 4.67
N ASP A 69 9.03 -5.22 5.91
CA ASP A 69 9.61 -6.26 6.78
C ASP A 69 8.61 -6.83 7.80
N ILE A 70 7.33 -6.48 7.69
CA ILE A 70 6.27 -7.00 8.54
C ILE A 70 5.62 -8.20 7.86
N LEU A 71 5.52 -9.31 8.58
CA LEU A 71 4.82 -10.51 8.13
C LEU A 71 3.48 -10.64 8.85
N PHE A 72 2.48 -11.06 8.09
CA PHE A 72 1.14 -11.29 8.61
C PHE A 72 0.78 -12.78 8.52
N ASP A 73 0.04 -13.26 9.50
CA ASP A 73 -0.53 -14.61 9.48
C ASP A 73 -2.02 -14.58 9.05
N ARG A 74 -2.66 -15.72 9.10
CA ARG A 74 -4.09 -15.85 8.73
C ARG A 74 -5.02 -15.08 9.65
N GLY A 75 -4.57 -14.71 10.86
CA GLY A 75 -5.36 -13.92 11.80
C GLY A 75 -5.66 -12.52 11.31
N LEU A 76 -4.84 -11.97 10.39
CA LEU A 76 -5.10 -10.64 9.83
C LEU A 76 -6.47 -10.58 9.14
N MET A 77 -6.78 -11.52 8.24
CA MET A 77 -8.04 -11.53 7.51
C MET A 77 -9.24 -11.70 8.44
N ALA A 78 -9.14 -12.60 9.41
CA ALA A 78 -10.20 -12.81 10.40
C ALA A 78 -10.44 -11.54 11.22
N SER A 79 -9.38 -10.83 11.61
CA SER A 79 -9.48 -9.57 12.36
C SER A 79 -10.12 -8.46 11.52
N LEU A 80 -9.75 -8.34 10.25
CA LEU A 80 -10.34 -7.34 9.35
C LEU A 80 -11.82 -7.61 9.11
N ASP A 81 -12.21 -8.87 8.92
CA ASP A 81 -13.60 -9.26 8.75
C ASP A 81 -14.44 -8.91 9.99
N ALA A 82 -13.91 -9.16 11.18
CA ALA A 82 -14.57 -8.83 12.44
C ALA A 82 -14.77 -7.31 12.57
N VAL A 83 -13.74 -6.51 12.26
CA VAL A 83 -13.83 -5.05 12.31
C VAL A 83 -14.83 -4.52 11.28
N ALA A 84 -14.87 -5.08 10.08
CA ALA A 84 -15.83 -4.68 9.04
C ALA A 84 -17.27 -4.90 9.50
N GLN A 85 -17.55 -6.02 10.15
CA GLN A 85 -18.89 -6.31 10.67
C GLN A 85 -19.30 -5.34 11.78
N VAL A 86 -18.41 -5.05 12.72
CA VAL A 86 -18.68 -4.09 13.81
C VAL A 86 -18.90 -2.69 13.24
N SER A 87 -18.08 -2.24 12.31
CA SER A 87 -18.22 -0.94 11.67
C SER A 87 -19.54 -0.81 10.93
N PHE A 88 -20.00 -1.86 10.26
CA PHE A 88 -21.29 -1.88 9.57
C PHE A 88 -22.45 -1.75 10.56
N ILE A 89 -22.42 -2.49 11.66
CA ILE A 89 -23.46 -2.42 12.71
C ILE A 89 -23.50 -1.01 13.31
N TYR A 90 -22.34 -0.45 13.63
CA TYR A 90 -22.25 0.91 14.19
C TYR A 90 -22.81 1.96 13.24
N TYR A 91 -22.47 1.88 11.96
CA TYR A 91 -22.95 2.80 10.93
C TYR A 91 -24.49 2.74 10.81
N ARG A 92 -25.06 1.53 10.79
CA ARG A 92 -26.52 1.39 10.75
C ARG A 92 -27.20 1.95 12.00
N ALA A 93 -26.61 1.76 13.17
CA ALA A 93 -27.14 2.29 14.41
C ALA A 93 -27.15 3.83 14.44
N THR A 94 -26.14 4.48 13.85
CA THR A 94 -26.04 5.94 13.81
C THR A 94 -26.95 6.60 12.77
N LEU A 95 -27.45 5.85 11.79
CA LEU A 95 -28.37 6.37 10.77
C LEU A 95 -29.84 6.38 11.19
N ARG A 96 -30.15 5.87 12.36
CA ARG A 96 -31.53 5.83 12.88
C ARG A 96 -31.99 7.15 13.51
#